data_89962d65ad2d3d00b82a3d5b26a61963
#
_entry.id   89962d65ad2d3d00b82a3d5b26a61963
#
_cell.length_a   1.000
_cell.length_b   1.000
_cell.length_c   1.000
_cell.angle_alpha   90.00
_cell.angle_beta   90.00
_cell.angle_gamma   90.00
#
_symmetry.space_group_name_H-M   'P 1'
#
loop_
_entity.id
_entity.type
_entity.pdbx_description
1 polymer ?
#
loop_
_entity_poly.entity_id
_entity_poly.type
_entity_poly.pdbx_seq_one_letter_code
_entity_poly.pdbx_strand_id
1 'polypeptide(L)'
;LRFHVEVDTGMGRIGVREEEAEAFLTRAIALPGLRLASLYTHFPDADGEDLSFSRAQVDRFRTLLARLAERGIRARRVHAASSAGTLTLPAAHFDAVRVGLIAYGHRPPHSASEPAVQPVMSFKSRLVQVRDLPAGASVSYGRTFAAPRAIRMGVVAVGYGHGYSWL
;
A
#
# COMPACT_ATOMS: atom_id res chain seq x y z
N LEU A 1 3.79 -6.66 -27.99
CA LEU A 1 3.56 -6.75 -26.55
C LEU A 1 3.82 -5.41 -25.90
N ARG A 2 2.94 -4.96 -24.97
CA ARG A 2 3.22 -3.80 -24.12
C ARG A 2 3.89 -4.28 -22.84
N PHE A 3 4.94 -3.60 -22.41
CA PHE A 3 5.65 -3.93 -21.17
C PHE A 3 5.80 -2.69 -20.29
N HIS A 4 5.93 -2.93 -19.00
CA HIS A 4 6.09 -1.94 -17.96
C HIS A 4 7.39 -2.23 -17.23
N VAL A 5 8.14 -1.20 -16.86
CA VAL A 5 9.43 -1.37 -16.17
C VAL A 5 9.37 -0.65 -14.83
N GLU A 6 9.62 -1.40 -13.76
CA GLU A 6 9.93 -0.84 -12.46
C GLU A 6 11.41 -0.51 -12.39
N VAL A 7 11.71 0.70 -12.00
CA VAL A 7 13.06 1.14 -11.67
C VAL A 7 13.17 1.17 -10.15
N ASP A 8 14.11 0.40 -9.63
CA ASP A 8 14.39 0.42 -8.20
C ASP A 8 15.22 1.66 -7.85
N THR A 9 14.58 2.63 -7.24
CA THR A 9 15.21 3.85 -6.71
C THR A 9 15.45 3.78 -5.20
N GLY A 10 15.27 2.60 -4.60
CA GLY A 10 15.52 2.39 -3.18
C GLY A 10 14.49 1.55 -2.43
N MET A 11 13.55 0.89 -3.15
CA MET A 11 12.63 -0.07 -2.55
C MET A 11 13.33 -1.39 -2.20
N GLY A 12 14.32 -1.81 -3.04
CA GLY A 12 15.14 -3.00 -2.79
C GLY A 12 14.39 -4.33 -2.92
N ARG A 13 13.28 -4.36 -3.66
CA ARG A 13 12.42 -5.55 -3.74
C ARG A 13 12.43 -6.19 -5.12
N ILE A 14 12.06 -5.45 -6.14
CA ILE A 14 12.03 -5.86 -7.54
C ILE A 14 12.37 -4.66 -8.42
N GLY A 15 12.56 -4.88 -9.71
CA GLY A 15 12.82 -3.83 -10.68
C GLY A 15 14.26 -3.83 -11.17
N VAL A 16 14.51 -3.00 -12.17
CA VAL A 16 15.85 -2.75 -12.69
C VAL A 16 16.50 -1.66 -11.82
N ARG A 17 17.73 -1.86 -11.43
CA ARG A 17 18.46 -0.84 -10.65
C ARG A 17 18.61 0.44 -11.47
N GLU A 18 18.59 1.58 -10.78
CA GLU A 18 18.61 2.91 -11.43
C GLU A 18 19.80 3.04 -12.40
N GLU A 19 20.98 2.60 -11.99
CA GLU A 19 22.21 2.67 -12.79
C GLU A 19 22.19 1.76 -14.03
N GLU A 20 21.38 0.71 -14.03
CA GLU A 20 21.24 -0.25 -15.13
C GLU A 20 20.06 0.07 -16.06
N ALA A 21 19.15 0.92 -15.62
CA ALA A 21 17.86 1.17 -16.26
C ALA A 21 18.01 1.65 -17.71
N GLU A 22 18.98 2.52 -17.98
CA GLU A 22 19.22 3.07 -19.31
C GLU A 22 19.69 1.97 -20.29
N ALA A 23 20.67 1.17 -19.92
CA ALA A 23 21.18 0.08 -20.75
C ALA A 23 20.11 -0.99 -20.96
N PHE A 24 19.35 -1.31 -19.93
CA PHE A 24 18.24 -2.26 -20.02
C PHE A 24 17.17 -1.78 -21.00
N LEU A 25 16.70 -0.54 -20.84
CA LEU A 25 15.64 0.03 -21.67
C LEU A 25 16.07 0.15 -23.13
N THR A 26 17.31 0.58 -23.39
CA THR A 26 17.87 0.67 -24.76
C THR A 26 17.79 -0.70 -25.45
N ARG A 27 18.16 -1.78 -24.76
CA ARG A 27 18.06 -3.14 -25.31
C ARG A 27 16.62 -3.60 -25.46
N ALA A 28 15.77 -3.33 -24.46
CA ALA A 28 14.40 -3.81 -24.47
C ALA A 28 13.55 -3.17 -25.59
N ILE A 29 13.68 -1.86 -25.83
CA ILE A 29 12.93 -1.18 -26.90
C ILE A 29 13.43 -1.52 -28.32
N ALA A 30 14.66 -2.01 -28.45
CA ALA A 30 15.20 -2.50 -29.72
C ALA A 30 14.62 -3.86 -30.12
N LEU A 31 14.00 -4.60 -29.21
CA LEU A 31 13.40 -5.90 -29.50
C LEU A 31 12.11 -5.73 -30.32
N PRO A 32 11.96 -6.50 -31.42
CA PRO A 32 10.78 -6.38 -32.27
C PRO A 32 9.50 -6.77 -31.53
N GLY A 33 8.46 -6.01 -31.75
CA GLY A 33 7.14 -6.27 -31.15
C GLY A 33 6.98 -5.82 -29.69
N LEU A 34 8.02 -5.29 -29.03
CA LEU A 34 7.95 -4.72 -27.69
C LEU A 34 7.65 -3.21 -27.75
N ARG A 35 6.80 -2.74 -26.85
CA ARG A 35 6.48 -1.30 -26.70
C ARG A 35 6.47 -0.94 -25.22
N LEU A 36 7.31 0.00 -24.83
CA LEU A 36 7.34 0.53 -23.46
C LEU A 36 6.04 1.29 -23.17
N ALA A 37 5.24 0.74 -22.28
CA ALA A 37 3.96 1.30 -21.89
C ALA A 37 4.09 2.24 -20.69
N SER A 38 4.87 1.86 -19.67
CA SER A 38 5.14 2.74 -18.53
C SER A 38 6.51 2.49 -17.92
N LEU A 39 7.01 3.55 -17.28
CA LEU A 39 8.10 3.50 -16.31
C LEU A 39 7.54 3.85 -14.94
N TYR A 40 7.97 3.14 -13.91
CA TYR A 40 7.54 3.43 -12.57
C TYR A 40 8.59 3.09 -11.52
N THR A 41 8.42 3.65 -10.36
CA THR A 41 9.16 3.29 -9.15
C THR A 41 8.20 3.08 -7.98
N HIS A 42 8.72 2.66 -6.83
CA HIS A 42 7.93 2.47 -5.62
C HIS A 42 8.69 2.97 -4.39
N PHE A 43 7.94 3.44 -3.39
CA PHE A 43 8.50 4.00 -2.16
C PHE A 43 8.37 3.01 -1.02
N PRO A 44 9.45 2.73 -0.27
CA PRO A 44 9.36 1.92 0.95
C PRO A 44 8.71 2.67 2.10
N ASP A 45 8.83 4.01 2.12
CA ASP A 45 8.49 4.84 3.27
C ASP A 45 7.82 6.16 2.84
N ALA A 46 6.66 6.05 2.19
CA ALA A 46 5.86 7.21 1.82
C ALA A 46 4.76 7.55 2.86
N ASP A 47 4.66 6.78 3.94
CA ASP A 47 3.75 6.95 5.07
C ASP A 47 4.48 7.22 6.40
N GLY A 48 5.80 7.41 6.35
CA GLY A 48 6.60 7.84 7.49
C GLY A 48 6.42 9.32 7.83
N GLU A 49 6.88 9.71 9.01
CA GLU A 49 6.91 11.12 9.44
C GLU A 49 7.96 11.92 8.66
N ASP A 50 9.10 11.31 8.38
CA ASP A 50 10.16 11.89 7.55
C ASP A 50 10.09 11.38 6.11
N LEU A 51 9.70 12.24 5.21
CA LEU A 51 9.59 11.95 3.79
C LEU A 51 10.86 12.27 2.98
N SER A 52 11.97 12.58 3.63
CA SER A 52 13.23 12.98 2.97
C SER A 52 13.72 11.91 1.99
N PHE A 53 13.71 10.64 2.40
CA PHE A 53 14.12 9.53 1.54
C PHE A 53 13.21 9.38 0.32
N SER A 54 11.90 9.42 0.51
CA SER A 54 10.93 9.31 -0.58
C SER A 54 11.02 10.50 -1.55
N ARG A 55 11.29 11.73 -1.05
CA ARG A 55 11.55 12.90 -1.90
C ARG A 55 12.82 12.71 -2.73
N ALA A 56 13.90 12.23 -2.11
CA ALA A 56 15.13 11.91 -2.83
C ALA A 56 14.93 10.84 -3.92
N GLN A 57 14.06 9.84 -3.68
CA GLN A 57 13.68 8.87 -4.71
C GLN A 57 12.95 9.53 -5.89
N VAL A 58 12.04 10.48 -5.62
CA VAL A 58 11.34 11.26 -6.68
C VAL A 58 12.35 12.02 -7.53
N ASP A 59 13.32 12.69 -6.90
CA ASP A 59 14.32 13.49 -7.61
C ASP A 59 15.25 12.62 -8.46
N ARG A 60 15.72 11.48 -7.92
CA ARG A 60 16.51 10.50 -8.69
C ARG A 60 15.72 9.99 -9.89
N PHE A 61 14.45 9.62 -9.67
CA PHE A 61 13.60 9.11 -10.75
C PHE A 61 13.36 10.17 -11.83
N ARG A 62 13.14 11.42 -11.47
CA ARG A 62 13.04 12.53 -12.42
C ARG A 62 14.31 12.75 -13.23
N THR A 63 15.46 12.67 -12.57
CA THR A 63 16.77 12.79 -13.23
C THR A 63 16.97 11.66 -14.26
N LEU A 64 16.62 10.42 -13.88
CA LEU A 64 16.65 9.29 -14.81
C LEU A 64 15.71 9.51 -16.00
N LEU A 65 14.47 9.95 -15.77
CA LEU A 65 13.50 10.22 -16.84
C LEU A 65 14.01 11.29 -17.81
N ALA A 66 14.68 12.33 -17.33
CA ALA A 66 15.30 13.36 -18.17
C ALA A 66 16.41 12.77 -19.05
N ARG A 67 17.34 11.99 -18.46
CA ARG A 67 18.41 11.31 -19.23
C ARG A 67 17.87 10.36 -20.30
N LEU A 68 16.82 9.60 -19.96
CA LEU A 68 16.17 8.72 -20.91
C LEU A 68 15.52 9.48 -22.05
N ALA A 69 14.89 10.62 -21.74
CA ALA A 69 14.25 11.47 -22.72
C ALA A 69 15.26 12.09 -23.72
N GLU A 70 16.45 12.48 -23.27
CA GLU A 70 17.57 12.95 -24.12
C GLU A 70 18.01 11.90 -25.13
N ARG A 71 17.87 10.60 -24.77
CA ARG A 71 18.15 9.46 -25.65
C ARG A 71 16.94 9.00 -26.48
N GLY A 72 15.86 9.75 -26.47
CA GLY A 72 14.64 9.41 -27.20
C GLY A 72 13.81 8.29 -26.55
N ILE A 73 14.18 7.83 -25.35
CA ILE A 73 13.45 6.78 -24.62
C ILE A 73 12.35 7.45 -23.79
N ARG A 74 11.11 7.28 -24.19
CA ARG A 74 9.94 7.84 -23.50
C ARG A 74 8.90 6.76 -23.26
N ALA A 75 8.45 6.61 -22.04
CA ALA A 75 7.28 5.80 -21.72
C ALA A 75 5.99 6.58 -21.99
N ARG A 76 4.94 5.89 -22.35
CA ARG A 76 3.61 6.50 -22.50
C ARG A 76 3.06 7.04 -21.18
N ARG A 77 3.42 6.42 -20.06
CA ARG A 77 3.01 6.82 -18.71
C ARG A 77 4.15 6.64 -17.73
N VAL A 78 4.21 7.54 -16.78
CA VAL A 78 5.11 7.47 -15.63
C VAL A 78 4.26 7.48 -14.36
N HIS A 79 4.60 6.66 -13.37
CA HIS A 79 3.90 6.65 -12.10
C HIS A 79 4.79 6.17 -10.96
N ALA A 80 4.53 6.64 -9.73
CA ALA A 80 5.33 6.27 -8.56
C ALA A 80 4.45 6.07 -7.30
N ALA A 81 3.48 6.96 -7.08
CA ALA A 81 2.71 7.02 -5.85
C ALA A 81 1.83 5.79 -5.61
N SER A 82 1.96 5.19 -4.43
CA SER A 82 1.02 4.28 -3.79
C SER A 82 -0.09 5.07 -3.09
N SER A 83 -0.94 4.44 -2.29
CA SER A 83 -1.93 5.14 -1.47
C SER A 83 -1.31 6.21 -0.58
N ALA A 84 -0.22 5.88 0.12
CA ALA A 84 0.50 6.84 0.96
C ALA A 84 1.09 7.96 0.12
N GLY A 85 1.91 7.64 -0.88
CA GLY A 85 2.52 8.65 -1.74
C GLY A 85 1.51 9.54 -2.49
N THR A 86 0.30 9.04 -2.74
CA THR A 86 -0.79 9.86 -3.31
C THR A 86 -1.21 10.98 -2.36
N LEU A 87 -1.20 10.73 -1.06
CA LEU A 87 -1.64 11.68 -0.05
C LEU A 87 -0.50 12.59 0.45
N THR A 88 0.72 12.08 0.49
CA THR A 88 1.85 12.75 1.15
C THR A 88 2.85 13.40 0.20
N LEU A 89 2.91 12.93 -1.06
CA LEU A 89 3.91 13.32 -2.06
C LEU A 89 3.26 13.71 -3.40
N PRO A 90 2.63 14.87 -3.53
CA PRO A 90 2.05 15.33 -4.79
C PRO A 90 3.05 15.32 -5.95
N ALA A 91 4.33 15.56 -5.67
CA ALA A 91 5.41 15.50 -6.64
C ALA A 91 5.63 14.12 -7.27
N ALA A 92 5.09 13.04 -6.67
CA ALA A 92 5.19 11.66 -7.11
C ALA A 92 3.98 11.18 -7.94
N HIS A 93 2.97 12.02 -8.19
CA HIS A 93 1.78 11.63 -8.95
C HIS A 93 2.11 11.30 -10.42
N PHE A 94 2.99 12.09 -11.04
CA PHE A 94 3.31 11.97 -12.47
C PHE A 94 2.04 11.88 -13.33
N ASP A 95 1.95 10.84 -14.19
CA ASP A 95 0.79 10.64 -15.07
C ASP A 95 -0.31 9.78 -14.45
N ALA A 96 -0.03 9.07 -13.35
CA ALA A 96 -0.98 8.18 -12.69
C ALA A 96 -0.52 7.80 -11.27
N VAL A 97 -1.48 7.38 -10.46
CA VAL A 97 -1.26 6.84 -9.11
C VAL A 97 -1.76 5.40 -9.00
N ARG A 98 -1.20 4.65 -8.07
CA ARG A 98 -1.55 3.24 -7.81
C ARG A 98 -2.14 3.11 -6.42
N VAL A 99 -3.38 3.51 -6.27
CA VAL A 99 -4.08 3.43 -4.98
C VAL A 99 -4.58 2.01 -4.71
N GLY A 100 -4.35 1.52 -3.51
CA GLY A 100 -4.85 0.26 -2.99
C GLY A 100 -5.62 0.51 -1.68
N LEU A 101 -4.92 0.78 -0.59
CA LEU A 101 -5.53 0.97 0.74
C LEU A 101 -6.67 2.00 0.76
N ILE A 102 -6.45 3.18 0.19
CA ILE A 102 -7.49 4.22 0.19
C ILE A 102 -8.69 3.86 -0.68
N ALA A 103 -8.53 3.04 -1.73
CA ALA A 103 -9.65 2.55 -2.53
C ALA A 103 -10.52 1.56 -1.74
N TYR A 104 -9.96 0.88 -0.73
CA TYR A 104 -10.70 0.01 0.19
C TYR A 104 -11.16 0.74 1.45
N GLY A 105 -10.95 2.06 1.53
CA GLY A 105 -11.36 2.86 2.66
C GLY A 105 -10.42 2.78 3.87
N HIS A 106 -9.18 2.34 3.66
CA HIS A 106 -8.16 2.34 4.69
C HIS A 106 -7.22 3.53 4.53
N ARG A 107 -6.92 4.19 5.63
CA ARG A 107 -5.97 5.31 5.67
C ARG A 107 -4.55 4.80 5.91
N PRO A 108 -3.56 5.24 5.13
CA PRO A 108 -2.17 5.06 5.49
C PRO A 108 -1.86 5.82 6.80
N PRO A 109 -0.98 5.27 7.66
CA PRO A 109 -0.47 6.01 8.82
C PRO A 109 0.14 7.36 8.40
N HIS A 110 0.18 8.31 9.31
CA HIS A 110 0.86 9.61 9.15
C HIS A 110 0.48 10.43 7.91
N SER A 111 -0.65 10.13 7.25
CA SER A 111 -1.09 10.97 6.14
C SER A 111 -1.51 12.35 6.63
N ALA A 112 -0.83 13.41 6.14
CA ALA A 112 -1.09 14.80 6.52
C ALA A 112 -2.49 15.29 6.11
N SER A 113 -3.11 14.65 5.13
CA SER A 113 -4.50 14.90 4.73
C SER A 113 -5.41 13.78 5.20
N GLU A 114 -6.56 14.12 5.75
CA GLU A 114 -7.60 13.16 6.07
C GLU A 114 -8.55 13.01 4.87
N PRO A 115 -8.29 12.07 3.95
CA PRO A 115 -9.25 11.83 2.87
C PRO A 115 -10.55 11.29 3.48
N ALA A 116 -11.68 11.77 2.99
CA ALA A 116 -12.99 11.25 3.36
C ALA A 116 -13.21 9.89 2.71
N VAL A 117 -12.55 8.85 3.24
CA VAL A 117 -12.71 7.47 2.78
C VAL A 117 -13.58 6.67 3.73
N GLN A 118 -14.40 5.79 3.17
CA GLN A 118 -15.25 4.89 3.93
C GLN A 118 -14.84 3.44 3.66
N PRO A 119 -14.74 2.58 4.70
CA PRO A 119 -14.49 1.17 4.51
C PRO A 119 -15.52 0.53 3.57
N VAL A 120 -15.05 -0.12 2.52
CA VAL A 120 -15.92 -0.81 1.55
C VAL A 120 -16.32 -2.21 2.02
N MET A 121 -15.58 -2.77 2.96
CA MET A 121 -15.86 -4.10 3.54
C MET A 121 -16.59 -3.96 4.86
N SER A 122 -17.63 -4.76 5.05
CA SER A 122 -18.25 -4.97 6.36
C SER A 122 -18.27 -6.44 6.70
N PHE A 123 -17.85 -6.78 7.92
CA PHE A 123 -17.92 -8.14 8.46
C PHE A 123 -19.03 -8.20 9.49
N LYS A 124 -20.05 -9.03 9.23
CA LYS A 124 -21.28 -9.09 10.04
C LYS A 124 -21.49 -10.48 10.57
N SER A 125 -22.02 -10.58 11.78
CA SER A 125 -22.44 -11.83 12.40
C SER A 125 -23.69 -11.61 13.23
N ARG A 126 -24.20 -12.69 13.82
CA ARG A 126 -25.38 -12.65 14.70
C ARG A 126 -25.00 -13.12 16.10
N LEU A 127 -25.67 -12.56 17.10
CA LEU A 127 -25.65 -13.11 18.45
C LEU A 127 -26.40 -14.44 18.45
N VAL A 128 -25.71 -15.48 18.91
CA VAL A 128 -26.32 -16.83 19.09
C VAL A 128 -26.71 -17.08 20.51
N GLN A 129 -26.15 -16.34 21.46
CA GLN A 129 -26.50 -16.38 22.87
C GLN A 129 -26.24 -15.06 23.55
N VAL A 130 -27.08 -14.68 24.49
CA VAL A 130 -26.86 -13.57 25.43
C VAL A 130 -27.05 -14.11 26.84
N ARG A 131 -26.14 -13.75 27.74
CA ARG A 131 -26.19 -14.18 29.15
C ARG A 131 -25.63 -13.10 30.08
N ASP A 132 -26.16 -13.08 31.29
CA ASP A 132 -25.62 -12.20 32.33
C ASP A 132 -24.53 -13.00 33.11
N LEU A 133 -23.43 -12.30 33.41
CA LEU A 133 -22.31 -12.80 34.17
C LEU A 133 -22.15 -11.94 35.44
N PRO A 134 -22.00 -12.56 36.63
CA PRO A 134 -21.68 -11.80 37.82
C PRO A 134 -20.25 -11.29 37.81
N ALA A 135 -19.96 -10.33 38.68
CA ALA A 135 -18.59 -9.86 38.91
C ALA A 135 -17.69 -11.05 39.29
N GLY A 136 -16.46 -11.07 38.77
CA GLY A 136 -15.47 -12.13 38.98
C GLY A 136 -15.66 -13.39 38.13
N ALA A 137 -16.77 -13.54 37.38
CA ALA A 137 -16.92 -14.64 36.44
C ALA A 137 -15.89 -14.59 35.32
N SER A 138 -15.19 -15.70 35.07
CA SER A 138 -14.23 -15.81 33.97
C SER A 138 -14.89 -16.31 32.69
N VAL A 139 -14.30 -15.94 31.53
CA VAL A 139 -14.80 -16.30 30.21
C VAL A 139 -13.76 -17.07 29.42
N SER A 140 -14.21 -18.19 28.81
CA SER A 140 -13.47 -18.95 27.80
C SER A 140 -12.16 -19.58 28.27
N TYR A 141 -11.36 -20.04 27.29
CA TYR A 141 -10.11 -20.76 27.53
C TYR A 141 -9.05 -19.86 28.19
N GLY A 142 -8.28 -20.46 29.08
CA GLY A 142 -7.22 -19.76 29.81
C GLY A 142 -7.75 -18.77 30.86
N ARG A 143 -9.05 -18.49 30.89
CA ARG A 143 -9.68 -17.56 31.85
C ARG A 143 -9.01 -16.19 31.88
N THR A 144 -8.51 -15.74 30.72
CA THR A 144 -7.76 -14.47 30.58
C THR A 144 -8.62 -13.24 30.83
N PHE A 145 -9.93 -13.36 30.69
CA PHE A 145 -10.88 -12.31 31.03
C PHE A 145 -11.70 -12.71 32.25
N ALA A 146 -11.74 -11.86 33.25
CA ALA A 146 -12.67 -11.92 34.38
C ALA A 146 -13.55 -10.66 34.39
N ALA A 147 -14.83 -10.83 34.58
CA ALA A 147 -15.80 -9.74 34.57
C ALA A 147 -15.51 -8.78 35.76
N PRO A 148 -15.13 -7.51 35.55
CA PRO A 148 -14.80 -6.57 36.64
C PRO A 148 -16.04 -6.12 37.43
N ARG A 149 -17.22 -6.31 36.87
CA ARG A 149 -18.54 -6.04 37.46
C ARG A 149 -19.55 -6.98 36.82
N ALA A 150 -20.79 -6.97 37.28
CA ALA A 150 -21.85 -7.69 36.55
C ALA A 150 -21.99 -7.12 35.13
N ILE A 151 -21.95 -8.00 34.13
CA ILE A 151 -22.00 -7.65 32.70
C ILE A 151 -22.98 -8.53 31.95
N ARG A 152 -23.49 -8.02 30.84
CA ARG A 152 -24.20 -8.82 29.84
C ARG A 152 -23.26 -9.16 28.69
N MET A 153 -23.07 -10.46 28.45
CA MET A 153 -22.18 -11.00 27.43
C MET A 153 -22.98 -11.57 26.26
N GLY A 154 -22.53 -11.29 25.03
CA GLY A 154 -23.05 -11.88 23.81
C GLY A 154 -22.03 -12.86 23.19
N VAL A 155 -22.52 -13.99 22.71
CA VAL A 155 -21.73 -14.93 21.89
C VAL A 155 -22.11 -14.71 20.42
N VAL A 156 -21.12 -14.46 19.58
CA VAL A 156 -21.29 -14.27 18.12
C VAL A 156 -20.86 -15.53 17.38
N ALA A 157 -21.57 -15.83 16.28
CA ALA A 157 -21.27 -16.99 15.43
C ALA A 157 -20.10 -16.72 14.48
N VAL A 158 -18.95 -16.31 15.02
CA VAL A 158 -17.74 -16.04 14.25
C VAL A 158 -16.49 -16.31 15.11
N GLY A 159 -15.43 -16.76 14.49
CA GLY A 159 -14.17 -17.03 15.17
C GLY A 159 -13.01 -17.18 14.18
N TYR A 160 -11.88 -17.63 14.66
CA TYR A 160 -10.65 -17.77 13.89
C TYR A 160 -10.78 -18.62 12.62
N GLY A 161 -11.66 -19.62 12.62
CA GLY A 161 -11.98 -20.41 11.42
C GLY A 161 -12.60 -19.61 10.27
N HIS A 162 -13.08 -18.39 10.55
CA HIS A 162 -13.61 -17.45 9.56
C HIS A 162 -12.60 -16.34 9.21
N GLY A 163 -11.34 -16.50 9.59
CA GLY A 163 -10.31 -15.47 9.39
C GLY A 163 -10.37 -14.30 10.38
N TYR A 164 -11.21 -14.36 11.42
CA TYR A 164 -11.22 -13.36 12.48
C TYR A 164 -10.01 -13.56 13.38
N SER A 165 -9.18 -12.52 13.54
CA SER A 165 -8.00 -12.61 14.39
C SER A 165 -8.39 -12.84 15.84
N TRP A 166 -7.63 -13.68 16.50
CA TRP A 166 -7.80 -13.97 17.91
C TRP A 166 -6.80 -13.18 18.79
N LEU A 167 -5.90 -12.39 18.19
CA LEU A 167 -4.87 -11.60 18.89
C LEU A 167 -5.47 -10.34 19.53
#